data_9b812d3241a5b93ac850eb146532c95c
#
_entry.id   9b812d3241a5b93ac850eb146532c95c
#
_cell.length_a   1.000
_cell.length_b   1.000
_cell.length_c   1.000
_cell.angle_alpha   90.00
_cell.angle_beta   90.00
_cell.angle_gamma   90.00
#
_symmetry.space_group_name_H-M   'P 1'
#
loop_
_entity.id
_entity.type
_entity.pdbx_description
1 polymer ?
#
loop_
_entity_poly.entity_id
_entity_poly.type
_entity_poly.pdbx_seq_one_letter_code
_entity_poly.pdbx_strand_id
1 'polypeptide(L)'
;ECMIGADATGILRVGTSVTAGDTVGFDHRDRHAGTGAVAGQGMMGYSNPEQVAAGLLQRCWARAYIIVDPATGQRVVFLTADLACLFQSHHMGLMVKLRNRFGSLYTESNVNLNAQHTHASCGGTSWDYAYSLAAFGFKKNSYDAEIDGMFAAIVRAHENLAPGSVTIGREELHNASRNRSRVAFDANPTADKRHFPDAIDPQVTVLRLR
;
A
#
# COMPACT_ATOMS: atom_id res chain seq x y z
N GLU A 1 16.04 13.32 -11.13
CA GLU A 1 16.33 14.24 -10.00
C GLU A 1 15.06 15.02 -9.71
N CYS A 2 14.28 14.57 -8.75
CA CYS A 2 13.22 15.39 -8.19
C CYS A 2 13.87 16.25 -7.10
N MET A 3 14.25 17.45 -7.48
CA MET A 3 14.71 18.43 -6.51
C MET A 3 13.50 18.92 -5.73
N ILE A 4 13.34 18.42 -4.51
CA ILE A 4 12.57 19.13 -3.50
C ILE A 4 13.50 20.26 -3.07
N GLY A 5 13.27 21.45 -3.64
CA GLY A 5 13.93 22.66 -3.20
C GLY A 5 13.50 22.96 -1.77
N ALA A 6 14.30 22.56 -0.81
CA ALA A 6 14.16 23.03 0.55
C ALA A 6 14.69 24.45 0.62
N ASP A 7 13.82 25.43 0.43
CA ASP A 7 14.09 26.76 0.98
C ASP A 7 13.92 26.66 2.52
N ALA A 8 14.93 27.09 3.25
CA ALA A 8 15.22 26.74 4.63
C ALA A 8 14.24 27.28 5.68
N THR A 9 13.03 27.66 5.32
CA THR A 9 12.01 28.23 6.22
C THR A 9 10.62 27.63 6.07
N GLY A 10 10.44 26.64 5.21
CA GLY A 10 9.14 25.99 5.01
C GLY A 10 8.86 24.91 6.07
N ILE A 11 7.94 25.19 6.98
CA ILE A 11 7.41 24.17 7.88
C ILE A 11 6.48 23.28 7.08
N LEU A 12 6.94 22.06 6.73
CA LEU A 12 6.08 21.05 6.13
C LEU A 12 5.05 20.57 7.16
N ARG A 13 3.83 20.28 6.72
CA ARG A 13 2.88 19.56 7.54
C ARG A 13 2.93 18.10 7.22
N VAL A 14 3.10 17.28 8.24
CA VAL A 14 3.18 15.83 8.12
C VAL A 14 2.04 15.22 8.93
N GLY A 15 1.21 14.44 8.25
CA GLY A 15 0.21 13.61 8.90
C GLY A 15 0.61 12.15 8.78
N THR A 16 0.67 11.46 9.89
CA THR A 16 0.93 10.02 9.92
C THR A 16 -0.21 9.32 10.62
N SER A 17 -0.66 8.21 10.08
CA SER A 17 -1.50 7.30 10.81
C SER A 17 -1.18 5.86 10.46
N VAL A 18 -1.23 5.03 11.48
CA VAL A 18 -1.22 3.58 11.33
C VAL A 18 -2.59 3.12 11.80
N THR A 19 -3.43 2.71 10.86
CA THR A 19 -4.68 2.05 11.22
C THR A 19 -4.50 0.56 11.09
N ALA A 20 -4.70 -0.17 12.16
CA ALA A 20 -5.23 -1.50 12.01
C ALA A 20 -6.52 -1.32 11.21
N GLY A 21 -6.68 -2.08 10.14
CA GLY A 21 -8.03 -2.24 9.67
C GLY A 21 -8.87 -2.54 10.88
N ASP A 22 -9.76 -1.59 11.23
CA ASP A 22 -10.54 -1.76 12.41
C ASP A 22 -11.16 -3.13 12.38
N THR A 23 -10.68 -3.91 13.33
CA THR A 23 -11.34 -5.07 13.84
C THR A 23 -12.33 -5.69 12.91
N VAL A 24 -11.86 -6.67 12.27
CA VAL A 24 -12.77 -7.69 11.96
C VAL A 24 -12.33 -8.95 12.68
N GLY A 25 -12.65 -8.95 13.90
CA GLY A 25 -13.14 -10.15 14.48
C GLY A 25 -14.48 -10.41 13.81
N PHE A 26 -14.70 -11.61 13.31
CA PHE A 26 -16.02 -12.04 12.90
C PHE A 26 -16.92 -11.97 14.13
N ASP A 27 -17.62 -10.85 14.29
CA ASP A 27 -18.96 -10.93 14.83
C ASP A 27 -19.87 -11.18 13.61
N HIS A 28 -20.50 -12.34 13.57
CA HIS A 28 -21.48 -12.68 12.55
C HIS A 28 -22.68 -11.71 12.51
N ARG A 29 -22.71 -10.71 13.37
CA ARG A 29 -23.70 -9.62 13.44
C ARG A 29 -23.23 -8.35 12.74
N ASP A 30 -21.91 -8.15 12.61
CA ASP A 30 -21.37 -6.99 11.92
C ASP A 30 -20.92 -7.38 10.52
N ARG A 31 -21.60 -6.82 9.51
CA ARG A 31 -21.43 -7.09 8.09
C ARG A 31 -20.12 -6.53 7.50
N HIS A 32 -19.15 -6.23 8.33
CA HIS A 32 -17.87 -5.68 7.93
C HIS A 32 -16.80 -6.77 7.96
N ALA A 33 -16.44 -7.25 6.79
CA ALA A 33 -15.27 -8.10 6.64
C ALA A 33 -14.02 -7.28 6.95
N GLY A 34 -13.12 -7.81 7.78
CA GLY A 34 -11.91 -7.16 8.14
C GLY A 34 -10.82 -7.24 7.11
N THR A 35 -9.89 -6.38 7.32
CA THR A 35 -8.62 -6.40 6.65
C THR A 35 -7.78 -7.54 7.23
N GLY A 36 -7.83 -8.70 6.62
CA GLY A 36 -7.09 -9.90 7.00
C GLY A 36 -7.66 -11.13 6.35
N ALA A 37 -6.95 -12.24 6.44
CA ALA A 37 -7.42 -13.49 5.89
C ALA A 37 -8.70 -13.96 6.60
N VAL A 38 -9.73 -14.22 5.81
CA VAL A 38 -11.02 -14.71 6.29
C VAL A 38 -11.05 -16.24 6.12
N ALA A 39 -11.35 -16.97 7.19
CA ALA A 39 -11.44 -18.43 7.14
C ALA A 39 -12.36 -18.91 6.00
N GLY A 40 -11.88 -19.85 5.20
CA GLY A 40 -12.59 -20.36 4.03
C GLY A 40 -12.48 -19.51 2.76
N GLN A 41 -11.76 -18.40 2.79
CA GLN A 41 -11.52 -17.56 1.62
C GLN A 41 -10.16 -17.85 0.98
N GLY A 42 -10.12 -17.92 -0.36
CA GLY A 42 -8.86 -18.02 -1.09
C GLY A 42 -7.97 -16.81 -0.85
N MET A 43 -6.68 -17.06 -0.64
CA MET A 43 -5.68 -16.01 -0.45
C MET A 43 -5.14 -15.51 -1.79
N MET A 44 -4.63 -14.28 -1.80
CA MET A 44 -3.98 -13.69 -2.98
C MET A 44 -2.48 -13.98 -2.98
N GLY A 45 -1.91 -14.15 -4.18
CA GLY A 45 -0.48 -14.15 -4.43
C GLY A 45 0.02 -15.30 -5.27
N TYR A 46 -0.26 -16.54 -4.91
CA TYR A 46 0.25 -17.72 -5.64
C TYR A 46 -0.65 -18.22 -6.76
N SER A 47 -1.83 -17.64 -6.94
CA SER A 47 -2.86 -18.15 -7.87
C SER A 47 -3.18 -19.63 -7.64
N ASN A 48 -3.06 -20.08 -6.40
CA ASN A 48 -3.30 -21.45 -5.98
C ASN A 48 -4.66 -21.55 -5.29
N PRO A 49 -5.66 -22.23 -5.88
CA PRO A 49 -6.99 -22.37 -5.28
C PRO A 49 -7.01 -23.20 -3.99
N GLU A 50 -5.96 -23.98 -3.72
CA GLU A 50 -5.83 -24.73 -2.46
C GLU A 50 -5.34 -23.85 -1.29
N GLN A 51 -4.82 -22.65 -1.59
CA GLN A 51 -4.38 -21.72 -0.58
C GLN A 51 -5.59 -20.97 0.00
N VAL A 52 -6.30 -21.65 0.87
CA VAL A 52 -7.49 -21.16 1.58
C VAL A 52 -7.12 -20.81 3.01
N ALA A 53 -7.58 -19.66 3.49
CA ALA A 53 -7.32 -19.22 4.86
C ALA A 53 -8.02 -20.14 5.87
N ALA A 54 -7.28 -20.67 6.83
CA ALA A 54 -7.83 -21.44 7.96
C ALA A 54 -8.33 -20.55 9.10
N GLY A 55 -7.87 -19.29 9.15
CA GLY A 55 -8.23 -18.34 10.18
C GLY A 55 -7.44 -17.06 10.08
N LEU A 56 -7.63 -16.17 11.05
CA LEU A 56 -6.91 -14.90 11.17
C LEU A 56 -5.72 -15.07 12.11
N LEU A 57 -4.49 -14.99 11.56
CA LEU A 57 -3.26 -14.97 12.38
C LEU A 57 -2.98 -13.56 12.91
N GLN A 58 -3.01 -12.59 12.01
CA GLN A 58 -2.82 -11.16 12.33
C GLN A 58 -3.63 -10.29 11.37
N ARG A 59 -3.91 -9.07 11.79
CA ARG A 59 -4.62 -8.12 10.95
C ARG A 59 -3.69 -7.54 9.89
N CYS A 60 -4.24 -7.22 8.73
CA CYS A 60 -3.58 -6.41 7.73
C CYS A 60 -3.74 -4.93 8.08
N TRP A 61 -2.69 -4.15 7.88
CA TRP A 61 -2.65 -2.73 8.22
C TRP A 61 -2.62 -1.87 6.97
N ALA A 62 -3.26 -0.72 7.03
CA ALA A 62 -3.04 0.37 6.11
C ALA A 62 -2.32 1.50 6.84
N ARG A 63 -1.20 1.98 6.26
CA ARG A 63 -0.37 3.06 6.82
C ARG A 63 -0.36 4.21 5.84
N ALA A 64 -0.89 5.36 6.24
CA ALA A 64 -0.94 6.55 5.42
C ALA A 64 -0.03 7.64 5.97
N TYR A 65 0.68 8.29 5.07
CA TYR A 65 1.55 9.44 5.33
C TYR A 65 1.12 10.56 4.40
N ILE A 66 0.92 11.75 4.93
CA ILE A 66 0.57 12.93 4.14
C ILE A 66 1.63 13.99 4.37
N ILE A 67 2.18 14.49 3.28
CA ILE A 67 3.13 15.60 3.29
C ILE A 67 2.48 16.77 2.56
N VAL A 68 2.46 17.92 3.20
CA VAL A 68 1.86 19.14 2.65
C VAL A 68 2.91 20.25 2.66
N ASP A 69 3.09 20.89 1.52
CA ASP A 69 3.81 22.14 1.44
C ASP A 69 2.84 23.28 1.83
N PRO A 70 3.06 23.96 2.97
CA PRO A 70 2.14 24.99 3.42
C PRO A 70 2.18 26.27 2.57
N ALA A 71 3.25 26.49 1.80
CA ALA A 71 3.39 27.66 0.94
C ALA A 71 2.51 27.56 -0.31
N THR A 72 2.39 26.38 -0.87
CA THR A 72 1.63 26.12 -2.10
C THR A 72 0.30 25.42 -1.87
N GLY A 73 0.15 24.76 -0.71
CA GLY A 73 -0.96 23.85 -0.41
C GLY A 73 -0.86 22.50 -1.14
N GLN A 74 0.19 22.29 -1.96
CA GLN A 74 0.43 21.01 -2.61
C GLN A 74 0.65 19.92 -1.60
N ARG A 75 0.16 18.73 -1.92
CA ARG A 75 0.24 17.59 -1.01
C ARG A 75 0.43 16.29 -1.75
N VAL A 76 1.01 15.34 -1.05
CA VAL A 76 1.11 13.95 -1.50
C VAL A 76 0.67 13.03 -0.37
N VAL A 77 -0.08 12.00 -0.73
CA VAL A 77 -0.40 10.86 0.13
C VAL A 77 0.47 9.70 -0.30
N PHE A 78 1.17 9.11 0.63
CA PHE A 78 1.82 7.82 0.47
C PHE A 78 1.11 6.82 1.39
N LEU A 79 0.48 5.81 0.79
CA LEU A 79 -0.20 4.76 1.53
C LEU A 79 0.42 3.41 1.19
N THR A 80 0.70 2.62 2.21
CA THR A 80 1.07 1.22 2.05
C THR A 80 0.11 0.32 2.82
N ALA A 81 -0.31 -0.77 2.19
CA ALA A 81 -1.23 -1.74 2.76
C ALA A 81 -0.60 -3.13 2.83
N ASP A 82 -0.94 -3.88 3.88
CA ASP A 82 -0.52 -5.28 4.06
C ASP A 82 -1.40 -6.19 3.18
N LEU A 83 -1.33 -5.98 1.88
CA LEU A 83 -2.03 -6.73 0.85
C LEU A 83 -1.04 -7.32 -0.14
N ALA A 84 -1.48 -8.31 -0.92
CA ALA A 84 -0.64 -8.90 -1.96
C ALA A 84 -0.39 -7.91 -3.10
N CYS A 85 -1.43 -7.21 -3.52
CA CYS A 85 -1.39 -6.17 -4.54
C CYS A 85 -2.60 -5.25 -4.41
N LEU A 86 -2.52 -4.09 -5.06
CA LEU A 86 -3.61 -3.16 -5.22
C LEU A 86 -4.00 -3.13 -6.69
N PHE A 87 -5.25 -3.40 -6.95
CA PHE A 87 -5.82 -3.39 -8.31
C PHE A 87 -6.39 -2.01 -8.63
N GLN A 88 -6.71 -1.79 -9.89
CA GLN A 88 -7.41 -0.58 -10.31
C GLN A 88 -8.73 -0.39 -9.55
N SER A 89 -9.42 -1.48 -9.22
CA SER A 89 -10.61 -1.47 -8.37
C SER A 89 -10.40 -0.77 -7.03
N HIS A 90 -9.27 -1.04 -6.36
CA HIS A 90 -8.95 -0.40 -5.08
C HIS A 90 -8.71 1.10 -5.25
N HIS A 91 -7.95 1.48 -6.26
CA HIS A 91 -7.69 2.88 -6.55
C HIS A 91 -8.99 3.63 -6.83
N MET A 92 -9.85 3.10 -7.72
CA MET A 92 -11.13 3.72 -8.06
C MET A 92 -12.07 3.82 -6.85
N GLY A 93 -12.21 2.73 -6.08
CA GLY A 93 -13.07 2.71 -4.90
C GLY A 93 -12.62 3.71 -3.82
N LEU A 94 -11.32 3.78 -3.57
CA LEU A 94 -10.76 4.73 -2.63
C LEU A 94 -10.94 6.18 -3.09
N MET A 95 -10.70 6.46 -4.38
CA MET A 95 -10.86 7.81 -4.94
C MET A 95 -12.29 8.31 -4.86
N VAL A 96 -13.30 7.45 -5.02
CA VAL A 96 -14.71 7.81 -4.81
C VAL A 96 -14.94 8.28 -3.37
N LYS A 97 -14.43 7.56 -2.37
CA LYS A 97 -14.58 7.94 -0.95
C LYS A 97 -13.83 9.23 -0.62
N LEU A 98 -12.61 9.39 -1.12
CA LEU A 98 -11.82 10.60 -0.91
C LEU A 98 -12.48 11.82 -1.54
N ARG A 99 -13.01 11.70 -2.76
CA ARG A 99 -13.75 12.78 -3.44
C ARG A 99 -15.01 13.17 -2.68
N ASN A 100 -15.75 12.20 -2.17
CA ASN A 100 -16.97 12.46 -1.38
C ASN A 100 -16.65 13.19 -0.07
N ARG A 101 -15.53 12.90 0.57
CA ARG A 101 -15.14 13.51 1.86
C ARG A 101 -14.40 14.82 1.72
N PHE A 102 -13.53 14.95 0.72
CA PHE A 102 -12.54 16.02 0.61
C PHE A 102 -12.61 16.81 -0.72
N GLY A 103 -13.60 16.51 -1.58
CA GLY A 103 -13.72 17.15 -2.89
C GLY A 103 -12.52 16.87 -3.79
N SER A 104 -11.90 17.92 -4.33
CA SER A 104 -10.75 17.83 -5.22
C SER A 104 -9.40 17.82 -4.50
N LEU A 105 -9.37 17.73 -3.16
CA LEU A 105 -8.14 17.84 -2.38
C LEU A 105 -7.20 16.64 -2.61
N TYR A 106 -7.76 15.46 -2.79
CA TYR A 106 -7.08 14.21 -3.09
C TYR A 106 -7.54 13.68 -4.44
N THR A 107 -6.59 13.50 -5.33
CA THR A 107 -6.80 13.07 -6.71
C THR A 107 -5.84 11.97 -7.08
N GLU A 108 -6.03 11.39 -8.25
CA GLU A 108 -5.14 10.35 -8.80
C GLU A 108 -3.70 10.83 -8.97
N SER A 109 -3.47 12.14 -9.03
CA SER A 109 -2.13 12.72 -9.20
C SER A 109 -1.35 12.89 -7.90
N ASN A 110 -2.02 12.86 -6.75
CA ASN A 110 -1.36 13.10 -5.45
C ASN A 110 -1.60 12.00 -4.40
N VAL A 111 -2.27 10.91 -4.78
CA VAL A 111 -2.47 9.73 -3.94
C VAL A 111 -1.69 8.55 -4.51
N ASN A 112 -0.60 8.19 -3.83
CA ASN A 112 0.22 7.03 -4.17
C ASN A 112 -0.15 5.85 -3.26
N LEU A 113 -0.50 4.71 -3.88
CA LEU A 113 -0.93 3.50 -3.19
C LEU A 113 0.06 2.37 -3.45
N ASN A 114 0.47 1.70 -2.39
CA ASN A 114 1.41 0.58 -2.44
C ASN A 114 0.91 -0.61 -1.63
N ALA A 115 1.31 -1.80 -2.03
CA ALA A 115 1.11 -3.04 -1.29
C ALA A 115 2.47 -3.65 -0.92
N GLN A 116 2.54 -4.32 0.23
CA GLN A 116 3.76 -5.00 0.69
C GLN A 116 4.00 -6.35 0.02
N HIS A 117 3.04 -6.82 -0.76
CA HIS A 117 3.06 -8.12 -1.42
C HIS A 117 3.04 -9.32 -0.46
N THR A 118 2.30 -9.22 0.63
CA THR A 118 2.03 -10.39 1.47
C THR A 118 1.12 -11.37 0.75
N HIS A 119 1.45 -12.67 0.79
CA HIS A 119 0.60 -13.72 0.23
C HIS A 119 -0.36 -14.33 1.27
N ALA A 120 -0.55 -13.66 2.40
CA ALA A 120 -1.43 -14.05 3.48
C ALA A 120 -2.58 -13.04 3.71
N SER A 121 -2.99 -12.35 2.65
CA SER A 121 -4.17 -11.48 2.63
C SER A 121 -5.30 -12.10 1.80
N CYS A 122 -6.50 -11.54 1.93
CA CYS A 122 -7.64 -11.96 1.14
C CYS A 122 -7.39 -11.83 -0.36
N GLY A 123 -7.84 -12.82 -1.12
CA GLY A 123 -8.00 -12.73 -2.57
C GLY A 123 -9.43 -12.36 -2.96
N GLY A 124 -9.67 -12.20 -4.27
CA GLY A 124 -11.00 -11.90 -4.79
C GLY A 124 -11.42 -10.44 -4.64
N THR A 125 -10.49 -9.50 -4.55
CA THR A 125 -10.77 -8.07 -4.41
C THR A 125 -10.53 -7.27 -5.70
N SER A 126 -10.16 -7.94 -6.79
CA SER A 126 -10.13 -7.35 -8.12
C SER A 126 -11.49 -7.46 -8.82
N TRP A 127 -11.85 -6.45 -9.59
CA TRP A 127 -12.98 -6.54 -10.53
C TRP A 127 -12.66 -7.39 -11.75
N ASP A 128 -11.38 -7.56 -12.07
CA ASP A 128 -10.95 -8.42 -13.17
C ASP A 128 -11.08 -9.88 -12.78
N TYR A 129 -11.84 -10.63 -13.56
CA TYR A 129 -12.15 -12.03 -13.28
C TYR A 129 -10.89 -12.90 -13.13
N ALA A 130 -9.90 -12.71 -13.97
CA ALA A 130 -8.67 -13.50 -13.96
C ALA A 130 -7.93 -13.44 -12.63
N TYR A 131 -7.86 -12.26 -12.01
CA TYR A 131 -7.20 -12.08 -10.72
C TYR A 131 -8.01 -12.59 -9.53
N SER A 132 -9.31 -12.74 -9.70
CA SER A 132 -10.20 -13.23 -8.64
C SER A 132 -10.51 -14.72 -8.76
N LEU A 133 -10.06 -15.38 -9.83
CA LEU A 133 -10.40 -16.78 -10.12
C LEU A 133 -9.92 -17.74 -9.04
N ALA A 134 -8.65 -17.65 -8.65
CA ALA A 134 -8.07 -18.51 -7.60
C ALA A 134 -8.66 -18.30 -6.21
N ALA A 135 -9.33 -17.18 -6.00
CA ALA A 135 -10.07 -16.86 -4.76
C ALA A 135 -11.58 -17.17 -4.88
N PHE A 136 -11.98 -17.91 -5.92
CA PHE A 136 -13.38 -18.28 -6.18
C PHE A 136 -14.30 -17.09 -6.42
N GLY A 137 -13.82 -16.10 -7.17
CA GLY A 137 -14.56 -14.93 -7.61
C GLY A 137 -14.43 -13.71 -6.69
N PHE A 138 -15.16 -12.65 -7.05
CA PHE A 138 -15.10 -11.37 -6.35
C PHE A 138 -15.74 -11.44 -4.95
N LYS A 139 -15.03 -10.93 -3.95
CA LYS A 139 -15.43 -10.90 -2.54
C LYS A 139 -15.72 -9.47 -2.10
N LYS A 140 -16.94 -9.03 -2.32
CA LYS A 140 -17.34 -7.65 -2.04
C LYS A 140 -17.04 -7.20 -0.59
N ASN A 141 -17.31 -8.05 0.38
CA ASN A 141 -17.10 -7.68 1.79
C ASN A 141 -15.62 -7.43 2.09
N SER A 142 -14.71 -8.27 1.56
CA SER A 142 -13.27 -8.08 1.71
C SER A 142 -12.80 -6.81 1.00
N TYR A 143 -13.27 -6.61 -0.24
CA TYR A 143 -12.99 -5.41 -1.00
C TYR A 143 -13.43 -4.14 -0.28
N ASP A 144 -14.68 -4.10 0.21
CA ASP A 144 -15.20 -2.94 0.94
C ASP A 144 -14.37 -2.65 2.18
N ALA A 145 -14.00 -3.68 2.94
CA ALA A 145 -13.20 -3.53 4.15
C ALA A 145 -11.78 -3.01 3.86
N GLU A 146 -11.14 -3.48 2.78
CA GLU A 146 -9.84 -2.97 2.33
C GLU A 146 -9.91 -1.50 1.96
N ILE A 147 -10.93 -1.10 1.19
CA ILE A 147 -11.17 0.30 0.84
C ILE A 147 -11.45 1.16 2.07
N ASP A 148 -12.29 0.67 3.00
CA ASP A 148 -12.64 1.40 4.21
C ASP A 148 -11.43 1.59 5.13
N GLY A 149 -10.59 0.57 5.28
CA GLY A 149 -9.37 0.65 6.06
C GLY A 149 -8.36 1.66 5.48
N MET A 150 -8.16 1.64 4.15
CA MET A 150 -7.29 2.60 3.47
C MET A 150 -7.83 4.03 3.58
N PHE A 151 -9.13 4.20 3.38
CA PHE A 151 -9.80 5.49 3.52
C PHE A 151 -9.66 6.04 4.94
N ALA A 152 -9.94 5.23 5.96
CA ALA A 152 -9.80 5.62 7.36
C ALA A 152 -8.35 6.02 7.71
N ALA A 153 -7.35 5.32 7.16
CA ALA A 153 -5.95 5.68 7.34
C ALA A 153 -5.65 7.08 6.79
N ILE A 154 -6.12 7.40 5.59
CA ILE A 154 -5.92 8.73 5.00
C ILE A 154 -6.66 9.81 5.78
N VAL A 155 -7.90 9.55 6.20
CA VAL A 155 -8.68 10.51 7.01
C VAL A 155 -7.94 10.85 8.30
N ARG A 156 -7.47 9.85 9.04
CA ARG A 156 -6.71 10.06 10.29
C ARG A 156 -5.40 10.81 10.05
N ALA A 157 -4.67 10.46 8.96
CA ALA A 157 -3.45 11.18 8.60
C ALA A 157 -3.74 12.65 8.29
N HIS A 158 -4.86 12.93 7.60
CA HIS A 158 -5.30 14.28 7.32
C HIS A 158 -5.64 15.06 8.60
N GLU A 159 -6.38 14.45 9.51
CA GLU A 159 -6.80 15.06 10.77
C GLU A 159 -5.61 15.29 11.73
N ASN A 160 -4.54 14.51 11.59
CA ASN A 160 -3.32 14.60 12.39
C ASN A 160 -2.23 15.49 11.77
N LEU A 161 -2.52 16.26 10.72
CA LEU A 161 -1.54 17.15 10.11
C LEU A 161 -0.99 18.16 11.11
N ALA A 162 0.33 18.15 11.31
CA ALA A 162 1.05 19.06 12.19
C ALA A 162 2.32 19.58 11.48
N PRO A 163 2.88 20.71 11.94
CA PRO A 163 4.20 21.14 11.49
C PRO A 163 5.23 20.04 11.70
N GLY A 164 6.03 19.78 10.66
CA GLY A 164 7.00 18.71 10.69
C GLY A 164 8.12 18.91 9.69
N SER A 165 9.04 17.96 9.66
CA SER A 165 10.15 17.95 8.71
C SER A 165 10.31 16.60 8.06
N VAL A 166 10.84 16.56 6.83
CA VAL A 166 11.17 15.36 6.10
C VAL A 166 12.66 15.33 5.84
N THR A 167 13.30 14.22 6.18
CA THR A 167 14.68 13.96 5.80
C THR A 167 14.76 12.67 4.99
N ILE A 168 15.68 12.64 4.03
CA ILE A 168 15.91 11.49 3.15
C ILE A 168 17.31 10.96 3.41
N GLY A 169 17.39 9.66 3.73
CA GLY A 169 18.63 8.90 3.76
C GLY A 169 18.67 7.88 2.63
N ARG A 170 19.82 7.65 2.04
CA ARG A 170 20.05 6.60 1.05
C ARG A 170 21.31 5.84 1.42
N GLU A 171 21.25 4.54 1.34
CA GLU A 171 22.35 3.63 1.62
C GLU A 171 22.16 2.34 0.81
N GLU A 172 23.21 1.56 0.66
CA GLU A 172 23.15 0.24 0.05
C GLU A 172 23.09 -0.85 1.12
N LEU A 173 22.16 -1.76 0.99
CA LEU A 173 22.00 -2.92 1.86
C LEU A 173 22.30 -4.20 1.07
N HIS A 174 23.51 -4.71 1.24
CA HIS A 174 23.93 -5.95 0.61
C HIS A 174 23.52 -7.17 1.44
N ASN A 175 23.37 -8.31 0.77
CA ASN A 175 23.01 -9.61 1.36
C ASN A 175 21.65 -9.66 2.06
N ALA A 176 20.77 -8.67 1.85
CA ALA A 176 19.44 -8.62 2.45
C ALA A 176 18.34 -9.18 1.53
N SER A 177 18.61 -9.27 0.24
CA SER A 177 17.66 -9.77 -0.75
C SER A 177 18.29 -10.73 -1.73
N ARG A 178 17.47 -11.50 -2.42
CA ARG A 178 17.89 -12.47 -3.43
C ARG A 178 16.93 -12.45 -4.60
N ASN A 179 17.48 -12.36 -5.81
CA ASN A 179 16.68 -12.46 -7.03
C ASN A 179 16.30 -13.93 -7.30
N ARG A 180 15.02 -14.27 -7.14
CA ARG A 180 14.54 -15.63 -7.46
C ARG A 180 14.45 -15.90 -8.96
N SER A 181 14.45 -14.84 -9.79
CA SER A 181 14.37 -14.94 -11.27
C SER A 181 15.74 -14.72 -11.91
N ARG A 182 16.80 -15.23 -11.29
CA ARG A 182 18.19 -15.07 -11.75
C ARG A 182 18.40 -15.47 -13.22
N VAL A 183 17.78 -16.55 -13.66
CA VAL A 183 17.88 -17.03 -15.06
C VAL A 183 17.34 -15.98 -16.04
N ALA A 184 16.21 -15.33 -15.72
CA ALA A 184 15.64 -14.26 -16.54
C ALA A 184 16.53 -13.01 -16.53
N PHE A 185 17.08 -12.65 -15.38
CA PHE A 185 18.02 -11.53 -15.26
C PHE A 185 19.28 -11.76 -16.09
N ASP A 186 19.84 -12.96 -16.08
CA ASP A 186 21.08 -13.31 -16.80
C ASP A 186 20.90 -13.25 -18.33
N ALA A 187 19.65 -13.32 -18.82
CA ALA A 187 19.31 -13.15 -20.24
C ALA A 187 19.31 -11.67 -20.71
N ASN A 188 19.37 -10.69 -19.78
CA ASN A 188 19.41 -9.29 -20.14
C ASN A 188 20.75 -8.92 -20.80
N PRO A 189 20.79 -7.79 -21.56
CA PRO A 189 22.02 -7.26 -22.13
C PRO A 189 23.09 -7.02 -21.08
N THR A 190 24.36 -7.24 -21.43
CA THR A 190 25.48 -7.05 -20.49
C THR A 190 25.57 -5.63 -19.94
N ALA A 191 25.19 -4.64 -20.72
CA ALA A 191 25.17 -3.24 -20.28
C ALA A 191 24.22 -3.04 -19.07
N ASP A 192 23.02 -3.63 -19.14
CA ASP A 192 22.01 -3.52 -18.08
C ASP A 192 22.44 -4.28 -16.83
N LYS A 193 23.02 -5.47 -16.98
CA LYS A 193 23.50 -6.28 -15.86
C LYS A 193 24.64 -5.63 -15.07
N ARG A 194 25.44 -4.74 -15.67
CA ARG A 194 26.52 -4.03 -14.98
C ARG A 194 26.03 -3.11 -13.86
N HIS A 195 24.79 -2.62 -13.97
CA HIS A 195 24.21 -1.76 -12.92
C HIS A 195 23.84 -2.54 -11.67
N PHE A 196 23.65 -3.86 -11.78
CA PHE A 196 23.23 -4.73 -10.69
C PHE A 196 24.05 -6.02 -10.68
N PRO A 197 25.34 -5.97 -10.28
CA PRO A 197 26.24 -7.13 -10.38
C PRO A 197 25.73 -8.36 -9.60
N ASP A 198 25.02 -8.14 -8.50
CA ASP A 198 24.41 -9.20 -7.69
C ASP A 198 23.00 -9.57 -8.18
N ALA A 199 22.56 -9.01 -9.30
CA ALA A 199 21.19 -9.17 -9.86
C ALA A 199 20.07 -8.67 -8.95
N ILE A 200 20.39 -7.75 -8.03
CA ILE A 200 19.46 -7.06 -7.13
C ILE A 200 19.81 -5.57 -7.12
N ASP A 201 18.83 -4.73 -6.82
CA ASP A 201 19.06 -3.34 -6.46
C ASP A 201 19.28 -3.27 -4.94
N PRO A 202 20.50 -2.96 -4.47
CA PRO A 202 20.80 -2.89 -3.04
C PRO A 202 20.34 -1.57 -2.41
N GLN A 203 19.90 -0.59 -3.20
CA GLN A 203 19.57 0.74 -2.68
C GLN A 203 18.38 0.69 -1.71
N VAL A 204 18.56 1.23 -0.53
CA VAL A 204 17.52 1.50 0.46
C VAL A 204 17.36 3.00 0.61
N THR A 205 16.13 3.49 0.44
CA THR A 205 15.79 4.89 0.68
C THR A 205 14.89 4.98 1.91
N VAL A 206 15.28 5.80 2.87
CA VAL A 206 14.51 6.02 4.10
C VAL A 206 14.01 7.46 4.12
N LEU A 207 12.70 7.62 4.23
CA LEU A 207 12.06 8.89 4.55
C LEU A 207 11.81 8.94 6.06
N ARG A 208 12.36 9.93 6.72
CA ARG A 208 12.11 10.19 8.13
C ARG A 208 11.22 11.41 8.26
N LEU A 209 10.06 11.21 8.83
CA LEU A 209 9.08 12.24 9.15
C LEU A 209 9.17 12.55 10.66
N ARG A 210 9.21 13.82 11.02
CA ARG A 210 9.30 14.29 12.40
C ARG A 210 8.31 15.41 12.65
#